data_34a759f26eaeae9b6f06bba2c823cea9
#
_entry.id   34a759f26eaeae9b6f06bba2c823cea9
#
_cell.length_a   1.000
_cell.length_b   1.000
_cell.length_c   1.000
_cell.angle_alpha   90.00
_cell.angle_beta   90.00
_cell.angle_gamma   90.00
#
_symmetry.space_group_name_H-M   'P 1'
#
loop_
_entity.id
_entity.type
_entity.pdbx_description
1 polymer ?
#
loop_
_entity_poly.entity_id
_entity_poly.type
_entity_poly.pdbx_seq_one_letter_code
_entity_poly.pdbx_strand_id
1 'polypeptide(L)'
;MLKIVLIVVVVVLVIFLVPRLFSGSRAVPAPDSPAPDFSLPSQEGTSVNLKDYRGKWVVLYFYPKDQTPGCTREAHNFQIDQAKYNERQAVVLGVSVDSVTSHKKFCAKEGLNFKLLADQDGRVSAAYGSLTNLGVAKFAARHTFIIDPSGKVAKTYTSVDPGGHSEDVLAALDHLQKR
;
A
#
# COMPACT_ATOMS: atom_id res chain seq x y z
N MET A 1 -38.95 -17.25 32.78
CA MET A 1 -37.52 -17.10 33.05
C MET A 1 -36.66 -17.60 31.89
N LEU A 2 -36.85 -18.81 31.32
CA LEU A 2 -36.04 -19.36 30.25
C LEU A 2 -35.97 -18.50 28.98
N LYS A 3 -37.09 -17.88 28.55
CA LYS A 3 -37.14 -16.99 27.37
C LYS A 3 -36.33 -15.70 27.57
N ILE A 4 -36.30 -15.14 28.80
CA ILE A 4 -35.55 -13.92 29.11
C ILE A 4 -34.03 -14.23 29.10
N VAL A 5 -33.62 -15.39 29.64
CA VAL A 5 -32.22 -15.84 29.63
C VAL A 5 -31.75 -16.05 28.22
N LEU A 6 -32.56 -16.65 27.33
CA LEU A 6 -32.22 -16.87 25.93
C LEU A 6 -32.02 -15.54 25.15
N ILE A 7 -32.88 -14.55 25.39
CA ILE A 7 -32.79 -13.21 24.80
C ILE A 7 -31.50 -12.51 25.26
N VAL A 8 -31.19 -12.56 26.54
CA VAL A 8 -29.96 -11.95 27.08
C VAL A 8 -28.70 -12.61 26.49
N VAL A 9 -28.69 -13.93 26.38
CA VAL A 9 -27.56 -14.66 25.79
C VAL A 9 -27.38 -14.30 24.30
N VAL A 10 -28.48 -14.19 23.55
CA VAL A 10 -28.41 -13.80 22.12
C VAL A 10 -27.93 -12.35 21.98
N VAL A 11 -28.42 -11.43 22.82
CA VAL A 11 -28.00 -10.01 22.80
C VAL A 11 -26.52 -9.88 23.18
N VAL A 12 -26.06 -10.61 24.20
CA VAL A 12 -24.62 -10.63 24.58
C VAL A 12 -23.75 -11.24 23.46
N LEU A 13 -24.18 -12.32 22.81
CA LEU A 13 -23.49 -12.91 21.67
C LEU A 13 -23.44 -11.95 20.50
N VAL A 14 -24.50 -11.22 20.21
CA VAL A 14 -24.52 -10.19 19.13
C VAL A 14 -23.59 -9.05 19.48
N ILE A 15 -23.59 -8.55 20.73
CA ILE A 15 -22.70 -7.46 21.16
C ILE A 15 -21.22 -7.85 21.11
N PHE A 16 -20.88 -9.11 21.39
CA PHE A 16 -19.50 -9.60 21.36
C PHE A 16 -19.02 -10.12 19.99
N LEU A 17 -19.93 -10.56 19.11
CA LEU A 17 -19.59 -11.08 17.76
C LEU A 17 -19.64 -10.01 16.68
N VAL A 18 -20.52 -9.01 16.77
CA VAL A 18 -20.66 -7.93 15.79
C VAL A 18 -19.41 -7.08 15.63
N PRO A 19 -18.62 -6.72 16.68
CA PRO A 19 -17.40 -5.95 16.49
C PRO A 19 -16.29 -6.69 15.70
N ARG A 20 -16.33 -8.03 15.66
CA ARG A 20 -15.35 -8.82 14.91
C ARG A 20 -15.62 -8.93 13.40
N LEU A 21 -16.86 -8.60 12.97
CA LEU A 21 -17.25 -8.61 11.56
C LEU A 21 -16.99 -7.28 10.84
N PHE A 22 -16.79 -6.19 11.58
CA PHE A 22 -16.30 -4.93 11.02
C PHE A 22 -14.77 -4.93 11.08
N SER A 23 -14.12 -5.63 10.16
CA SER A 23 -12.72 -5.42 9.84
C SER A 23 -12.60 -4.07 9.12
N GLY A 24 -12.74 -3.00 9.89
CA GLY A 24 -12.51 -1.64 9.41
C GLY A 24 -11.06 -1.51 8.92
N SER A 25 -10.82 -0.73 7.89
CA SER A 25 -9.48 -0.30 7.48
C SER A 25 -8.71 0.13 8.75
N ARG A 26 -7.52 -0.41 8.95
CA ARG A 26 -6.66 0.04 10.06
C ARG A 26 -6.34 1.52 9.87
N ALA A 27 -6.03 2.19 10.97
CA ALA A 27 -5.50 3.56 10.87
C ALA A 27 -4.22 3.56 10.02
N VAL A 28 -4.02 4.65 9.28
CA VAL A 28 -2.79 4.88 8.53
C VAL A 28 -1.59 4.81 9.49
N PRO A 29 -0.53 4.04 9.19
CA PRO A 29 0.65 3.96 10.05
C PRO A 29 1.26 5.33 10.30
N ALA A 30 1.51 5.62 11.58
CA ALA A 30 2.12 6.90 11.98
C ALA A 30 3.63 6.92 11.65
N PRO A 31 4.23 8.11 11.46
CA PRO A 31 5.68 8.24 11.43
C PRO A 31 6.34 7.60 12.67
N ASP A 32 7.54 7.07 12.48
CA ASP A 32 8.36 6.34 13.46
C ASP A 32 7.77 4.98 13.93
N SER A 33 6.55 4.61 13.49
CA SER A 33 6.00 3.28 13.76
C SER A 33 6.59 2.21 12.82
N PRO A 34 6.67 0.93 13.24
CA PRO A 34 7.03 -0.15 12.34
C PRO A 34 6.06 -0.21 11.15
N ALA A 35 6.59 -0.27 9.93
CA ALA A 35 5.78 -0.50 8.74
C ALA A 35 5.16 -1.90 8.80
N PRO A 36 3.85 -2.06 8.53
CA PRO A 36 3.22 -3.36 8.46
C PRO A 36 3.93 -4.27 7.47
N ASP A 37 4.38 -5.44 7.91
CA ASP A 37 5.08 -6.40 7.05
C ASP A 37 4.11 -7.04 6.05
N PHE A 38 4.64 -7.42 4.89
CA PHE A 38 3.86 -8.07 3.84
C PHE A 38 4.68 -9.04 3.00
N SER A 39 3.97 -9.93 2.34
CA SER A 39 4.47 -10.80 1.27
C SER A 39 3.42 -10.81 0.17
N LEU A 40 3.75 -10.23 -1.00
CA LEU A 40 2.86 -10.11 -2.15
C LEU A 40 3.53 -10.60 -3.42
N PRO A 41 2.80 -11.20 -4.37
CA PRO A 41 3.34 -11.54 -5.69
C PRO A 41 3.54 -10.27 -6.53
N SER A 42 4.69 -10.18 -7.22
CA SER A 42 4.97 -9.14 -8.22
C SER A 42 4.28 -9.43 -9.56
N GLN A 43 4.40 -8.50 -10.52
CA GLN A 43 4.00 -8.72 -11.91
C GLN A 43 4.68 -9.92 -12.59
N GLU A 44 5.79 -10.39 -12.03
CA GLU A 44 6.52 -11.56 -12.50
C GLU A 44 6.04 -12.87 -11.85
N GLY A 45 5.11 -12.77 -10.88
CA GLY A 45 4.61 -13.90 -10.07
C GLY A 45 5.54 -14.31 -8.93
N THR A 46 6.67 -13.62 -8.76
CA THR A 46 7.61 -13.86 -7.65
C THR A 46 7.15 -13.18 -6.38
N SER A 47 7.31 -13.83 -5.23
CA SER A 47 6.97 -13.23 -3.94
C SER A 47 7.96 -12.13 -3.56
N VAL A 48 7.44 -10.99 -3.11
CA VAL A 48 8.19 -9.83 -2.63
C VAL A 48 7.81 -9.57 -1.18
N ASN A 49 8.79 -9.58 -0.27
CA ASN A 49 8.57 -9.32 1.15
C ASN A 49 9.18 -7.98 1.52
N LEU A 50 8.50 -7.19 2.34
CA LEU A 50 9.03 -5.89 2.79
C LEU A 50 10.39 -6.05 3.52
N LYS A 51 10.52 -7.09 4.32
CA LYS A 51 11.76 -7.38 5.09
C LYS A 51 13.00 -7.62 4.23
N ASP A 52 12.83 -8.01 2.95
CA ASP A 52 13.93 -8.25 2.03
C ASP A 52 14.61 -6.93 1.60
N TYR A 53 14.00 -5.79 1.93
CA TYR A 53 14.52 -4.44 1.67
C TYR A 53 15.13 -3.76 2.90
N ARG A 54 15.39 -4.50 3.98
CA ARG A 54 16.13 -3.94 5.13
C ARG A 54 17.49 -3.39 4.67
N GLY A 55 17.88 -2.23 5.20
CA GLY A 55 19.09 -1.53 4.76
C GLY A 55 18.88 -0.59 3.57
N LYS A 56 17.68 -0.57 2.97
CA LYS A 56 17.31 0.34 1.87
C LYS A 56 16.10 1.18 2.25
N TRP A 57 15.98 2.33 1.65
CA TRP A 57 14.74 3.10 1.66
C TRP A 57 13.72 2.44 0.75
N VAL A 58 12.46 2.42 1.17
CA VAL A 58 11.36 1.90 0.35
C VAL A 58 10.30 2.98 0.17
N VAL A 59 9.98 3.27 -1.08
CA VAL A 59 8.82 4.09 -1.46
C VAL A 59 7.70 3.14 -1.82
N LEU A 60 6.79 2.91 -0.87
CA LEU A 60 5.63 2.03 -1.05
C LEU A 60 4.43 2.89 -1.39
N TYR A 61 4.01 2.90 -2.66
CA TYR A 61 2.85 3.66 -3.09
C TYR A 61 1.67 2.75 -3.43
N PHE A 62 0.51 3.08 -2.89
CA PHE A 62 -0.77 2.45 -3.18
C PHE A 62 -1.50 3.26 -4.24
N TYR A 63 -2.14 2.59 -5.19
CA TYR A 63 -2.88 3.25 -6.26
C TYR A 63 -4.17 2.47 -6.61
N PRO A 64 -5.22 3.17 -7.07
CA PRO A 64 -6.53 2.57 -7.27
C PRO A 64 -6.58 1.43 -8.27
N LYS A 65 -5.98 1.61 -9.48
CA LYS A 65 -6.17 0.66 -10.56
C LYS A 65 -5.17 0.85 -11.72
N ASP A 66 -4.68 -0.28 -12.25
CA ASP A 66 -3.87 -0.32 -13.46
C ASP A 66 -4.53 0.40 -14.64
N GLN A 67 -3.72 0.96 -15.52
CA GLN A 67 -4.12 1.54 -16.81
C GLN A 67 -5.12 2.71 -16.72
N THR A 68 -5.38 3.27 -15.52
CA THR A 68 -6.14 4.52 -15.40
C THR A 68 -5.22 5.73 -15.63
N PRO A 69 -5.73 6.85 -16.20
CA PRO A 69 -4.86 7.98 -16.59
C PRO A 69 -3.99 8.53 -15.46
N GLY A 70 -4.55 8.70 -14.26
CA GLY A 70 -3.80 9.21 -13.10
C GLY A 70 -2.74 8.21 -12.60
N CYS A 71 -3.06 6.91 -12.54
CA CYS A 71 -2.12 5.89 -12.09
C CYS A 71 -0.99 5.67 -13.12
N THR A 72 -1.31 5.75 -14.41
CA THR A 72 -0.32 5.69 -15.48
C THR A 72 0.65 6.86 -15.40
N ARG A 73 0.15 8.09 -15.19
CA ARG A 73 1.00 9.28 -15.03
C ARG A 73 1.93 9.15 -13.82
N GLU A 74 1.41 8.72 -12.69
CA GLU A 74 2.19 8.51 -11.46
C GLU A 74 3.29 7.46 -11.66
N ALA A 75 2.93 6.30 -12.26
CA ALA A 75 3.89 5.24 -12.56
C ALA A 75 4.99 5.68 -13.53
N HIS A 76 4.64 6.46 -14.58
CA HIS A 76 5.62 7.03 -15.51
C HIS A 76 6.58 8.00 -14.81
N ASN A 77 6.11 8.86 -13.91
CA ASN A 77 6.98 9.78 -13.18
C ASN A 77 7.95 9.01 -12.28
N PHE A 78 7.50 7.98 -11.56
CA PHE A 78 8.39 7.08 -10.83
C PHE A 78 9.38 6.37 -11.75
N GLN A 79 8.96 5.93 -12.95
CA GLN A 79 9.83 5.27 -13.92
C GLN A 79 10.91 6.21 -14.46
N ILE A 80 10.56 7.43 -14.83
CA ILE A 80 11.50 8.45 -15.31
C ILE A 80 12.57 8.74 -14.26
N ASP A 81 12.19 8.78 -13.00
CA ASP A 81 13.05 9.11 -11.87
C ASP A 81 13.80 7.91 -11.25
N GLN A 82 13.71 6.70 -11.84
CA GLN A 82 14.34 5.48 -11.26
C GLN A 82 15.84 5.67 -10.95
N ALA A 83 16.59 6.34 -11.82
CA ALA A 83 18.02 6.61 -11.58
C ALA A 83 18.22 7.43 -10.29
N LYS A 84 17.39 8.46 -10.08
CA LYS A 84 17.45 9.31 -8.89
C LYS A 84 17.09 8.55 -7.60
N TYR A 85 16.15 7.59 -7.68
CA TYR A 85 15.84 6.70 -6.56
C TYR A 85 16.99 5.75 -6.24
N ASN A 86 17.62 5.18 -7.26
CA ASN A 86 18.78 4.29 -7.11
C ASN A 86 19.97 5.02 -6.44
N GLU A 87 20.27 6.26 -6.84
CA GLU A 87 21.30 7.11 -6.22
C GLU A 87 21.05 7.31 -4.72
N ARG A 88 19.79 7.33 -4.30
CA ARG A 88 19.36 7.46 -2.88
C ARG A 88 19.21 6.12 -2.17
N GLN A 89 19.64 5.02 -2.80
CA GLN A 89 19.43 3.66 -2.27
C GLN A 89 17.95 3.40 -1.92
N ALA A 90 17.05 3.96 -2.70
CA ALA A 90 15.63 3.83 -2.53
C ALA A 90 15.02 2.91 -3.60
N VAL A 91 14.07 2.07 -3.20
CA VAL A 91 13.32 1.17 -4.07
C VAL A 91 11.86 1.62 -4.12
N VAL A 92 11.31 1.73 -5.34
CA VAL A 92 9.89 2.03 -5.55
C VAL A 92 9.12 0.72 -5.69
N LEU A 93 8.05 0.57 -4.92
CA LEU A 93 7.12 -0.56 -4.97
C LEU A 93 5.69 0.00 -5.10
N GLY A 94 4.98 -0.40 -6.16
CA GLY A 94 3.56 -0.07 -6.33
C GLY A 94 2.67 -1.19 -5.84
N VAL A 95 1.54 -0.87 -5.21
CA VAL A 95 0.56 -1.83 -4.70
C VAL A 95 -0.84 -1.46 -5.15
N SER A 96 -1.56 -2.40 -5.75
CA SER A 96 -2.99 -2.29 -5.98
C SER A 96 -3.69 -3.63 -5.77
N VAL A 97 -5.02 -3.63 -5.82
CA VAL A 97 -5.83 -4.85 -5.75
C VAL A 97 -5.96 -5.56 -7.10
N ASP A 98 -5.27 -5.08 -8.12
CA ASP A 98 -5.23 -5.72 -9.42
C ASP A 98 -4.48 -7.06 -9.37
N SER A 99 -4.70 -7.91 -10.37
CA SER A 99 -4.06 -9.22 -10.47
C SER A 99 -2.63 -9.13 -11.01
N VAL A 100 -1.82 -10.15 -10.74
CA VAL A 100 -0.49 -10.33 -11.34
C VAL A 100 -0.53 -10.19 -12.87
N THR A 101 -1.55 -10.76 -13.51
CA THR A 101 -1.73 -10.66 -14.96
C THR A 101 -2.01 -9.23 -15.42
N SER A 102 -2.79 -8.46 -14.65
CA SER A 102 -3.04 -7.04 -14.93
C SER A 102 -1.75 -6.23 -14.82
N HIS A 103 -1.02 -6.38 -13.71
CA HIS A 103 0.28 -5.71 -13.50
C HIS A 103 1.29 -6.04 -14.60
N LYS A 104 1.38 -7.32 -15.02
CA LYS A 104 2.26 -7.72 -16.12
C LYS A 104 1.94 -6.99 -17.42
N LYS A 105 0.64 -6.87 -17.77
CA LYS A 105 0.19 -6.13 -18.95
C LYS A 105 0.49 -4.64 -18.82
N PHE A 106 0.26 -4.08 -17.63
CA PHE A 106 0.49 -2.66 -17.37
C PHE A 106 1.99 -2.32 -17.46
N CYS A 107 2.86 -3.09 -16.80
CA CYS A 107 4.31 -2.91 -16.89
C CYS A 107 4.82 -3.03 -18.33
N ALA A 108 4.36 -4.05 -19.08
CA ALA A 108 4.78 -4.25 -20.47
C ALA A 108 4.34 -3.11 -21.38
N LYS A 109 3.10 -2.62 -21.22
CA LYS A 109 2.57 -1.53 -22.03
C LYS A 109 3.26 -0.20 -21.77
N GLU A 110 3.54 0.10 -20.49
CA GLU A 110 4.04 1.40 -20.06
C GLU A 110 5.57 1.42 -19.83
N GLY A 111 6.26 0.29 -20.07
CA GLY A 111 7.72 0.19 -19.92
C GLY A 111 8.21 0.34 -18.47
N LEU A 112 7.42 -0.13 -17.48
CA LEU A 112 7.77 0.01 -16.07
C LEU A 112 8.78 -1.07 -15.64
N ASN A 113 9.89 -0.65 -15.03
CA ASN A 113 11.00 -1.54 -14.63
C ASN A 113 11.07 -1.75 -13.11
N PHE A 114 10.20 -1.12 -12.32
CA PHE A 114 10.06 -1.39 -10.90
C PHE A 114 8.91 -2.38 -10.63
N LYS A 115 8.79 -2.84 -9.38
CA LYS A 115 7.82 -3.90 -9.05
C LYS A 115 6.44 -3.34 -8.73
N LEU A 116 5.42 -3.93 -9.36
CA LEU A 116 4.01 -3.78 -8.99
C LEU A 116 3.55 -5.04 -8.27
N LEU A 117 2.91 -4.89 -7.13
CA LEU A 117 2.56 -5.96 -6.19
C LEU A 117 1.04 -6.14 -6.13
N ALA A 118 0.58 -7.37 -6.34
CA ALA A 118 -0.83 -7.71 -6.42
C ALA A 118 -1.42 -8.05 -5.04
N ASP A 119 -2.12 -7.10 -4.42
CA ASP A 119 -2.85 -7.26 -3.15
C ASP A 119 -4.33 -7.55 -3.43
N GLN A 120 -4.62 -8.64 -4.16
CA GLN A 120 -5.97 -8.94 -4.67
C GLN A 120 -7.05 -9.06 -3.59
N ASP A 121 -6.70 -9.51 -2.40
CA ASP A 121 -7.64 -9.59 -1.27
C ASP A 121 -7.72 -8.27 -0.46
N GLY A 122 -6.82 -7.32 -0.70
CA GLY A 122 -6.77 -6.01 -0.06
C GLY A 122 -6.24 -6.03 1.38
N ARG A 123 -5.63 -7.13 1.82
CA ARG A 123 -5.15 -7.23 3.22
C ARG A 123 -4.02 -6.27 3.53
N VAL A 124 -3.09 -6.11 2.60
CA VAL A 124 -1.96 -5.18 2.78
C VAL A 124 -2.45 -3.74 2.69
N SER A 125 -3.29 -3.43 1.70
CA SER A 125 -3.94 -2.11 1.62
C SER A 125 -4.71 -1.77 2.90
N ALA A 126 -5.44 -2.74 3.49
CA ALA A 126 -6.13 -2.55 4.75
C ALA A 126 -5.17 -2.33 5.92
N ALA A 127 -4.03 -3.07 5.97
CA ALA A 127 -3.04 -2.94 7.03
C ALA A 127 -2.36 -1.56 7.04
N TYR A 128 -2.25 -0.93 5.86
CA TYR A 128 -1.72 0.43 5.68
C TYR A 128 -2.81 1.52 5.73
N GLY A 129 -4.06 1.20 6.07
CA GLY A 129 -5.15 2.17 6.08
C GLY A 129 -5.45 2.74 4.68
N SER A 130 -5.08 2.01 3.64
CA SER A 130 -5.18 2.41 2.23
C SER A 130 -6.25 1.64 1.46
N LEU A 131 -7.10 0.84 2.12
CA LEU A 131 -8.17 0.11 1.45
C LEU A 131 -9.48 0.89 1.47
N THR A 132 -10.04 1.14 0.29
CA THR A 132 -11.43 1.56 0.12
C THR A 132 -12.26 0.36 -0.28
N ASN A 133 -13.27 0.02 0.54
CA ASN A 133 -14.18 -1.09 0.29
C ASN A 133 -15.62 -0.56 0.22
N LEU A 134 -16.23 -0.65 -0.96
CA LEU A 134 -17.60 -0.21 -1.21
C LEU A 134 -18.61 -1.39 -1.21
N GLY A 135 -18.21 -2.54 -0.68
CA GLY A 135 -19.02 -3.76 -0.68
C GLY A 135 -18.96 -4.52 -2.02
N VAL A 136 -19.31 -3.86 -3.12
CA VAL A 136 -19.30 -4.43 -4.48
C VAL A 136 -17.95 -4.27 -5.20
N ALA A 137 -17.09 -3.38 -4.74
CA ALA A 137 -15.78 -3.13 -5.30
C ALA A 137 -14.78 -2.74 -4.21
N LYS A 138 -13.53 -3.17 -4.39
CA LYS A 138 -12.38 -2.76 -3.55
C LYS A 138 -11.34 -2.10 -4.44
N PHE A 139 -10.65 -1.11 -3.90
CA PHE A 139 -9.48 -0.48 -4.52
C PHE A 139 -8.59 0.14 -3.45
N ALA A 140 -7.32 0.30 -3.76
CA ALA A 140 -6.41 1.01 -2.88
C ALA A 140 -6.62 2.53 -3.01
N ALA A 141 -6.63 3.24 -1.89
CA ALA A 141 -6.53 4.69 -1.88
C ALA A 141 -5.12 5.11 -2.32
N ARG A 142 -4.99 6.32 -2.87
CA ARG A 142 -3.70 6.85 -3.31
C ARG A 142 -2.91 7.38 -2.12
N HIS A 143 -2.22 6.47 -1.45
CA HIS A 143 -1.33 6.77 -0.32
C HIS A 143 0.09 6.32 -0.63
N THR A 144 1.08 7.03 -0.08
CA THR A 144 2.49 6.64 -0.20
C THR A 144 3.18 6.70 1.14
N PHE A 145 4.01 5.69 1.39
CA PHE A 145 4.80 5.55 2.61
C PHE A 145 6.27 5.50 2.24
N ILE A 146 7.07 6.41 2.81
CA ILE A 146 8.52 6.29 2.78
C ILE A 146 8.91 5.49 4.01
N ILE A 147 9.54 4.35 3.81
CA ILE A 147 9.99 3.43 4.87
C ILE A 147 11.51 3.51 4.93
N ASP A 148 12.04 3.70 6.13
CA ASP A 148 13.47 3.81 6.36
C ASP A 148 14.20 2.45 6.30
N PRO A 149 15.55 2.42 6.28
CA PRO A 149 16.33 1.18 6.25
C PRO A 149 16.11 0.26 7.45
N SER A 150 15.61 0.78 8.58
CA SER A 150 15.24 -0.03 9.76
C SER A 150 13.84 -0.64 9.65
N GLY A 151 13.05 -0.23 8.64
CA GLY A 151 11.68 -0.68 8.37
C GLY A 151 10.62 0.07 9.15
N LYS A 152 10.88 1.30 9.54
CA LYS A 152 9.89 2.19 10.12
C LYS A 152 9.35 3.15 9.06
N VAL A 153 8.12 3.57 9.22
CA VAL A 153 7.52 4.62 8.39
C VAL A 153 8.18 5.96 8.73
N ALA A 154 8.93 6.52 7.79
CA ALA A 154 9.58 7.82 7.96
C ALA A 154 8.65 8.97 7.53
N LYS A 155 7.81 8.76 6.52
CA LYS A 155 6.84 9.75 6.05
C LYS A 155 5.64 9.09 5.38
N THR A 156 4.48 9.74 5.48
CA THR A 156 3.23 9.27 4.87
C THR A 156 2.60 10.39 4.06
N TYR A 157 2.07 10.05 2.89
CA TYR A 157 1.23 10.89 2.04
C TYR A 157 -0.15 10.24 1.92
N THR A 158 -1.20 10.95 2.34
CA THR A 158 -2.59 10.51 2.23
C THR A 158 -3.39 11.31 1.20
N SER A 159 -2.78 12.33 0.63
CA SER A 159 -3.29 13.12 -0.49
C SER A 159 -2.15 13.32 -1.47
N VAL A 160 -2.31 12.80 -2.68
CA VAL A 160 -1.24 12.71 -3.69
C VAL A 160 -1.74 13.29 -5.01
N ASP A 161 -1.00 14.25 -5.57
CA ASP A 161 -1.13 14.63 -6.98
C ASP A 161 -0.26 13.71 -7.85
N PRO A 162 -0.85 12.88 -8.71
CA PRO A 162 -0.08 11.98 -9.58
C PRO A 162 0.94 12.69 -10.48
N GLY A 163 0.75 14.00 -10.74
CA GLY A 163 1.59 14.79 -11.64
C GLY A 163 2.96 15.12 -11.08
N GLY A 164 3.03 15.51 -9.78
CA GLY A 164 4.26 15.95 -9.12
C GLY A 164 4.79 15.00 -8.06
N HIS A 165 4.11 13.88 -7.83
CA HIS A 165 4.36 13.03 -6.65
C HIS A 165 5.78 12.46 -6.55
N SER A 166 6.36 12.05 -7.67
CA SER A 166 7.74 11.52 -7.68
C SER A 166 8.76 12.55 -7.20
N GLU A 167 8.61 13.81 -7.62
CA GLU A 167 9.47 14.91 -7.18
C GLU A 167 9.31 15.20 -5.67
N ASP A 168 8.06 15.20 -5.17
CA ASP A 168 7.76 15.39 -3.74
C ASP A 168 8.41 14.29 -2.88
N VAL A 169 8.39 13.05 -3.38
CA VAL A 169 9.00 11.89 -2.69
C VAL A 169 10.51 12.00 -2.70
N LEU A 170 11.14 12.38 -3.83
CA LEU A 170 12.58 12.59 -3.93
C LEU A 170 13.06 13.70 -2.99
N ALA A 171 12.37 14.83 -2.96
CA ALA A 171 12.68 15.93 -2.05
C ALA A 171 12.57 15.50 -0.57
N ALA A 172 11.58 14.66 -0.25
CA ALA A 172 11.45 14.12 1.10
C ALA A 172 12.57 13.15 1.46
N LEU A 173 13.00 12.27 0.54
CA LEU A 173 14.14 11.38 0.74
C LEU A 173 15.42 12.16 1.02
N ASP A 174 15.69 13.24 0.24
CA ASP A 174 16.84 14.12 0.45
C ASP A 174 16.85 14.75 1.84
N HIS A 175 15.68 15.08 2.38
CA HIS A 175 15.56 15.64 3.73
C HIS A 175 15.73 14.57 4.83
N LEU A 176 15.13 13.39 4.63
CA LEU A 176 15.15 12.29 5.59
C LEU A 176 16.55 11.67 5.72
N GLN A 177 17.33 11.62 4.65
CA GLN A 177 18.68 11.04 4.63
C GLN A 177 19.76 11.96 5.25
N LYS A 178 19.43 13.22 5.50
CA LYS A 178 20.33 14.18 6.17
C LYS A 178 20.19 14.22 7.70
N ARG A 179 19.25 13.45 8.25
CA ARG A 179 19.00 13.36 9.70
C ARG A 179 19.82 12.25 10.30
#